data_1f93ed20d0fb0160d83a2303de2d5f6f
#
_entry.id   1f93ed20d0fb0160d83a2303de2d5f6f
#
_cell.length_a   1.000
_cell.length_b   1.000
_cell.length_c   1.000
_cell.angle_alpha   90.00
_cell.angle_beta   90.00
_cell.angle_gamma   90.00
#
_symmetry.space_group_name_H-M   'P 1'
#
loop_
_entity.id
_entity.type
_entity.pdbx_description
1 polymer ?
#
loop_
_entity_poly.entity_id
_entity_poly.type
_entity_poly.pdbx_seq_one_letter_code
_entity_poly.pdbx_strand_id
1 'polypeptide(L)'
;MRRSASEKLEIIRLVENSDLGVKRTLEELEINRSTFYEWYRSYLEDGFDGLKPKVPNRKTYWNKIPDEERNKVVELALDRTELSPRELAYHITDNQGWFISESSVYRILKERGLITSPAWIVIAAADEFKDKTTYIHQQWQTDFSYFKIIGWGWYYLATVMDDYSRYIITWELCKNMETDDAKRVVGVAIDESGIDEEQRPRLLTDNGSCYISKEFKKFIESEDLGHVQGAPYHPQTQGKIERYHRTMKNIVKLENYFFPDELRAKLAEFVDYYNNQRYHEALGNVTPADVYFGRAKQIKIQRHEIKMKTLKERRETNRRKSA
;
A
#
# COMPACT_ATOMS: atom_id res chain seq x y z
N MET A 1 24.44 -15.23 10.74
CA MET A 1 24.36 -14.70 9.35
C MET A 1 25.06 -15.66 8.39
N ARG A 2 24.56 -15.86 7.16
CA ARG A 2 25.30 -16.64 6.14
C ARG A 2 26.32 -15.72 5.49
N ARG A 3 27.61 -16.08 5.59
CA ARG A 3 28.72 -15.34 4.99
C ARG A 3 28.76 -15.54 3.46
N SER A 4 29.11 -14.51 2.73
CA SER A 4 29.30 -14.57 1.26
C SER A 4 30.58 -15.37 0.88
N ALA A 5 30.69 -15.77 -0.38
CA ALA A 5 31.88 -16.45 -0.87
C ALA A 5 33.15 -15.59 -0.74
N SER A 6 33.02 -14.28 -0.94
CA SER A 6 34.11 -13.31 -0.79
C SER A 6 34.60 -13.20 0.66
N GLU A 7 33.67 -13.09 1.61
CA GLU A 7 33.99 -13.06 3.05
C GLU A 7 34.67 -14.35 3.50
N LYS A 8 34.22 -15.52 3.02
CA LYS A 8 34.86 -16.81 3.33
C LYS A 8 36.29 -16.87 2.79
N LEU A 9 36.51 -16.39 1.56
CA LEU A 9 37.86 -16.35 0.98
C LEU A 9 38.79 -15.42 1.75
N GLU A 10 38.29 -14.26 2.16
CA GLU A 10 39.05 -13.31 2.96
C GLU A 10 39.48 -13.92 4.31
N ILE A 11 38.55 -14.62 4.97
CA ILE A 11 38.85 -15.34 6.21
C ILE A 11 39.91 -16.44 5.99
N ILE A 12 39.82 -17.21 4.91
CA ILE A 12 40.81 -18.22 4.57
C ILE A 12 42.20 -17.58 4.41
N ARG A 13 42.29 -16.48 3.66
CA ARG A 13 43.54 -15.73 3.46
C ARG A 13 44.10 -15.14 4.75
N LEU A 14 43.22 -14.63 5.62
CA LEU A 14 43.64 -14.14 6.95
C LEU A 14 44.23 -15.25 7.80
N VAL A 15 43.64 -16.44 7.80
CA VAL A 15 44.15 -17.58 8.55
C VAL A 15 45.47 -18.11 7.96
N GLU A 16 45.61 -18.16 6.63
CA GLU A 16 46.84 -18.59 5.94
C GLU A 16 48.01 -17.64 6.18
N ASN A 17 47.74 -16.34 6.27
CA ASN A 17 48.80 -15.33 6.44
C ASN A 17 48.97 -14.86 7.89
N SER A 18 48.29 -15.47 8.84
CA SER A 18 48.39 -15.07 10.23
C SER A 18 49.61 -15.68 10.92
N ASP A 19 50.36 -14.87 11.66
CA ASP A 19 51.42 -15.31 12.54
C ASP A 19 50.92 -16.11 13.77
N LEU A 20 49.63 -16.05 14.01
CA LEU A 20 48.97 -16.82 15.06
C LEU A 20 48.60 -18.23 14.56
N GLY A 21 48.68 -19.22 15.43
CA GLY A 21 48.17 -20.56 15.06
C GLY A 21 46.71 -20.57 14.71
N VAL A 22 46.29 -21.38 13.74
CA VAL A 22 44.95 -21.47 13.19
C VAL A 22 43.85 -21.43 14.26
N LYS A 23 44.01 -22.14 15.36
CA LYS A 23 43.03 -22.18 16.45
C LYS A 23 42.79 -20.82 17.05
N ARG A 24 43.85 -20.07 17.35
CA ARG A 24 43.79 -18.75 17.98
C ARG A 24 43.23 -17.69 17.05
N THR A 25 43.61 -17.76 15.76
CA THR A 25 43.06 -16.86 14.73
C THR A 25 41.55 -17.05 14.54
N LEU A 26 41.07 -18.30 14.57
CA LEU A 26 39.63 -18.60 14.45
C LEU A 26 38.85 -18.19 15.69
N GLU A 27 39.44 -18.29 16.88
CA GLU A 27 38.83 -17.80 18.12
C GLU A 27 38.66 -16.28 18.09
N GLU A 28 39.66 -15.52 17.65
CA GLU A 28 39.59 -14.06 17.48
C GLU A 28 38.57 -13.62 16.41
N LEU A 29 38.39 -14.43 15.36
CA LEU A 29 37.42 -14.20 14.30
C LEU A 29 35.99 -14.69 14.64
N GLU A 30 35.80 -15.28 15.82
CA GLU A 30 34.54 -15.92 16.26
C GLU A 30 34.01 -16.95 15.26
N ILE A 31 34.92 -17.77 14.70
CA ILE A 31 34.55 -18.77 13.70
C ILE A 31 34.77 -20.16 14.28
N ASN A 32 33.73 -20.99 14.18
CA ASN A 32 33.82 -22.35 14.58
C ASN A 32 34.82 -23.14 13.68
N ARG A 33 35.71 -23.88 14.29
CA ARG A 33 36.79 -24.61 13.62
C ARG A 33 36.26 -25.61 12.57
N SER A 34 35.17 -26.31 12.84
CA SER A 34 34.55 -27.22 11.88
C SER A 34 34.04 -26.50 10.63
N THR A 35 33.41 -25.33 10.83
CA THR A 35 32.91 -24.48 9.75
C THR A 35 34.05 -23.95 8.86
N PHE A 36 35.16 -23.53 9.46
CA PHE A 36 36.33 -23.11 8.71
C PHE A 36 36.91 -24.24 7.84
N TYR A 37 37.11 -25.43 8.41
CA TYR A 37 37.66 -26.55 7.66
C TYR A 37 36.71 -27.09 6.58
N GLU A 38 35.40 -26.93 6.71
CA GLU A 38 34.45 -27.20 5.64
C GLU A 38 34.69 -26.23 4.46
N TRP A 39 34.80 -24.92 4.73
CA TRP A 39 35.11 -23.94 3.68
C TRP A 39 36.46 -24.16 3.05
N TYR A 40 37.48 -24.42 3.87
CA TYR A 40 38.83 -24.64 3.41
C TYR A 40 38.95 -25.85 2.49
N ARG A 41 38.28 -26.95 2.84
CA ARG A 41 38.22 -28.14 1.99
C ARG A 41 37.54 -27.84 0.67
N SER A 42 36.37 -27.17 0.69
CA SER A 42 35.68 -26.79 -0.53
C SER A 42 36.49 -25.83 -1.41
N TYR A 43 37.32 -24.98 -0.78
CA TYR A 43 38.23 -24.10 -1.49
C TYR A 43 39.39 -24.85 -2.14
N LEU A 44 39.94 -25.84 -1.46
CA LEU A 44 41.01 -26.69 -2.02
C LEU A 44 40.52 -27.56 -3.19
N GLU A 45 39.26 -28.00 -3.15
CA GLU A 45 38.65 -28.84 -4.18
C GLU A 45 38.27 -28.05 -5.43
N ASP A 46 37.53 -26.96 -5.26
CA ASP A 46 36.88 -26.19 -6.37
C ASP A 46 37.27 -24.71 -6.43
N GLY A 47 38.28 -24.28 -5.70
CA GLY A 47 38.73 -22.89 -5.62
C GLY A 47 37.63 -21.97 -5.09
N PHE A 48 37.55 -20.74 -5.64
CA PHE A 48 36.54 -19.77 -5.24
C PHE A 48 35.09 -20.26 -5.47
N ASP A 49 34.87 -21.09 -6.49
CA ASP A 49 33.56 -21.63 -6.81
C ASP A 49 33.05 -22.58 -5.73
N GLY A 50 33.92 -23.30 -5.07
CA GLY A 50 33.61 -24.17 -3.93
C GLY A 50 33.07 -23.42 -2.71
N LEU A 51 33.38 -22.11 -2.59
CA LEU A 51 32.88 -21.25 -1.51
C LEU A 51 31.48 -20.71 -1.77
N LYS A 52 31.03 -20.74 -3.02
CA LYS A 52 29.68 -20.32 -3.39
C LYS A 52 28.65 -21.24 -2.72
N PRO A 53 27.47 -20.70 -2.36
CA PRO A 53 26.40 -21.56 -1.83
C PRO A 53 26.09 -22.64 -2.87
N LYS A 54 26.20 -23.91 -2.49
CA LYS A 54 25.76 -25.02 -3.34
C LYS A 54 24.28 -24.79 -3.63
N VAL A 55 23.95 -24.53 -4.89
CA VAL A 55 22.55 -24.46 -5.33
C VAL A 55 21.97 -25.86 -5.11
N PRO A 56 21.01 -26.04 -4.21
CA PRO A 56 20.43 -27.36 -4.00
C PRO A 56 19.88 -27.81 -5.35
N ASN A 57 20.19 -29.03 -5.78
CA ASN A 57 19.59 -29.65 -6.96
C ASN A 57 18.10 -29.92 -6.65
N ARG A 58 17.31 -28.84 -6.60
CA ARG A 58 15.91 -28.88 -6.17
C ARG A 58 15.09 -29.33 -7.36
N LYS A 59 14.47 -30.49 -7.20
CA LYS A 59 13.38 -30.94 -8.07
C LYS A 59 12.41 -29.78 -8.29
N THR A 60 11.90 -29.64 -9.49
CA THR A 60 10.93 -28.59 -9.87
C THR A 60 9.78 -28.58 -8.86
N TYR A 61 9.56 -27.44 -8.20
CA TYR A 61 8.44 -27.32 -7.26
C TYR A 61 7.12 -27.36 -8.03
N TRP A 62 6.15 -28.05 -7.49
CA TRP A 62 4.80 -28.18 -8.08
C TRP A 62 4.13 -26.83 -8.36
N ASN A 63 4.48 -25.78 -7.63
CA ASN A 63 3.94 -24.42 -7.74
C ASN A 63 4.91 -23.43 -8.39
N LYS A 64 5.95 -23.91 -9.09
CA LYS A 64 6.89 -23.03 -9.82
C LYS A 64 6.11 -22.18 -10.80
N ILE A 65 6.33 -20.86 -10.73
CA ILE A 65 5.73 -19.90 -11.64
C ILE A 65 6.42 -20.07 -13.01
N PRO A 66 5.66 -20.27 -14.10
CA PRO A 66 6.22 -20.36 -15.46
C PRO A 66 7.01 -19.10 -15.83
N ASP A 67 8.03 -19.26 -16.64
CA ASP A 67 8.88 -18.13 -17.04
C ASP A 67 8.11 -17.08 -17.89
N GLU A 68 7.12 -17.51 -18.66
CA GLU A 68 6.21 -16.61 -19.38
C GLU A 68 5.42 -15.70 -18.42
N GLU A 69 4.86 -16.27 -17.34
CA GLU A 69 4.17 -15.49 -16.31
C GLU A 69 5.12 -14.53 -15.58
N ARG A 70 6.36 -14.95 -15.34
CA ARG A 70 7.40 -14.11 -14.72
C ARG A 70 7.74 -12.91 -15.62
N ASN A 71 7.86 -13.12 -16.93
CA ASN A 71 8.12 -12.05 -17.87
C ASN A 71 6.95 -11.06 -17.95
N LYS A 72 5.70 -11.55 -17.98
CA LYS A 72 4.51 -10.69 -17.90
C LYS A 72 4.48 -9.80 -16.65
N VAL A 73 4.90 -10.32 -15.50
CA VAL A 73 5.03 -9.50 -14.27
C VAL A 73 6.02 -8.35 -14.47
N VAL A 74 7.16 -8.63 -15.11
CA VAL A 74 8.20 -7.62 -15.37
C VAL A 74 7.71 -6.57 -16.37
N GLU A 75 7.11 -7.00 -17.45
CA GLU A 75 6.53 -6.10 -18.47
C GLU A 75 5.47 -5.18 -17.86
N LEU A 76 4.55 -5.73 -17.08
CA LEU A 76 3.51 -4.96 -16.42
C LEU A 76 4.08 -3.99 -15.37
N ALA A 77 5.14 -4.36 -14.66
CA ALA A 77 5.81 -3.49 -13.70
C ALA A 77 6.54 -2.31 -14.37
N LEU A 78 7.02 -2.50 -15.59
CA LEU A 78 7.63 -1.43 -16.38
C LEU A 78 6.59 -0.50 -17.01
N ASP A 79 5.42 -1.03 -17.37
CA ASP A 79 4.29 -0.28 -17.93
C ASP A 79 3.53 0.50 -16.84
N ARG A 80 3.45 -0.05 -15.62
CA ARG A 80 2.70 0.48 -14.48
C ARG A 80 3.63 0.74 -13.31
N THR A 81 4.55 1.69 -13.47
CA THR A 81 5.60 2.01 -12.50
C THR A 81 5.07 2.57 -11.17
N GLU A 82 3.83 3.06 -11.17
CA GLU A 82 3.13 3.58 -9.99
C GLU A 82 2.62 2.48 -9.04
N LEU A 83 2.49 1.24 -9.52
CA LEU A 83 1.96 0.14 -8.72
C LEU A 83 3.05 -0.51 -7.85
N SER A 84 2.76 -0.64 -6.57
CA SER A 84 3.58 -1.44 -5.66
C SER A 84 3.49 -2.94 -6.01
N PRO A 85 4.46 -3.79 -5.57
CA PRO A 85 4.39 -5.24 -5.80
C PRO A 85 3.08 -5.88 -5.33
N ARG A 86 2.48 -5.34 -4.27
CA ARG A 86 1.18 -5.77 -3.75
C ARG A 86 0.05 -5.41 -4.71
N GLU A 87 -0.03 -4.16 -5.10
CA GLU A 87 -1.05 -3.67 -6.03
C GLU A 87 -0.93 -4.38 -7.38
N LEU A 88 0.29 -4.62 -7.85
CA LEU A 88 0.56 -5.37 -9.07
C LEU A 88 0.04 -6.82 -9.00
N ALA A 89 0.20 -7.50 -7.85
CA ALA A 89 -0.32 -8.85 -7.66
C ALA A 89 -1.85 -8.92 -7.75
N TYR A 90 -2.55 -7.93 -7.18
CA TYR A 90 -4.01 -7.85 -7.26
C TYR A 90 -4.47 -7.41 -8.66
N HIS A 91 -3.78 -6.46 -9.27
CA HIS A 91 -4.05 -6.03 -10.64
C HIS A 91 -3.95 -7.19 -11.63
N ILE A 92 -2.92 -8.04 -11.52
CA ILE A 92 -2.78 -9.25 -12.34
C ILE A 92 -3.95 -10.21 -12.11
N THR A 93 -4.31 -10.44 -10.84
CA THR A 93 -5.39 -11.36 -10.49
C THR A 93 -6.73 -10.90 -11.07
N ASP A 94 -7.03 -9.61 -10.93
CA ASP A 94 -8.31 -9.04 -11.34
C ASP A 94 -8.43 -8.84 -12.86
N ASN A 95 -7.35 -8.41 -13.52
CA ASN A 95 -7.42 -8.00 -14.92
C ASN A 95 -6.84 -9.04 -15.90
N GLN A 96 -5.93 -9.91 -15.44
CA GLN A 96 -5.33 -10.94 -16.30
C GLN A 96 -5.84 -12.36 -15.98
N GLY A 97 -6.63 -12.52 -14.91
CA GLY A 97 -7.31 -13.78 -14.60
C GLY A 97 -6.41 -14.92 -14.11
N TRP A 98 -5.21 -14.62 -13.60
CA TRP A 98 -4.33 -15.60 -12.96
C TRP A 98 -3.71 -15.07 -11.67
N PHE A 99 -3.46 -15.98 -10.74
CA PHE A 99 -3.00 -15.62 -9.40
C PHE A 99 -1.48 -15.59 -9.27
N ILE A 100 -0.97 -14.53 -8.64
CA ILE A 100 0.39 -14.45 -8.13
C ILE A 100 0.39 -13.82 -6.74
N SER A 101 1.25 -14.29 -5.83
CA SER A 101 1.35 -13.67 -4.51
C SER A 101 2.26 -12.44 -4.55
N GLU A 102 1.99 -11.46 -3.69
CA GLU A 102 2.82 -10.27 -3.49
C GLU A 102 4.30 -10.62 -3.30
N SER A 103 4.60 -11.58 -2.42
CA SER A 103 5.97 -12.02 -2.18
C SER A 103 6.64 -12.66 -3.40
N SER A 104 5.87 -13.21 -4.34
CA SER A 104 6.42 -13.73 -5.60
C SER A 104 6.69 -12.59 -6.58
N VAL A 105 5.80 -11.60 -6.69
CA VAL A 105 6.02 -10.38 -7.48
C VAL A 105 7.27 -9.68 -6.97
N TYR A 106 7.36 -9.42 -5.65
CA TYR A 106 8.52 -8.79 -5.04
C TYR A 106 9.84 -9.50 -5.39
N ARG A 107 9.88 -10.85 -5.28
CA ARG A 107 11.08 -11.63 -5.60
C ARG A 107 11.45 -11.55 -7.08
N ILE A 108 10.47 -11.60 -7.99
CA ILE A 108 10.68 -11.47 -9.43
C ILE A 108 11.27 -10.10 -9.77
N LEU A 109 10.68 -9.04 -9.24
CA LEU A 109 11.13 -7.67 -9.49
C LEU A 109 12.51 -7.39 -8.88
N LYS A 110 12.77 -7.90 -7.66
CA LYS A 110 14.07 -7.79 -7.03
C LYS A 110 15.17 -8.52 -7.80
N GLU A 111 14.89 -9.71 -8.31
CA GLU A 111 15.81 -10.50 -9.13
C GLU A 111 16.20 -9.75 -10.43
N ARG A 112 15.28 -8.96 -10.97
CA ARG A 112 15.48 -8.13 -12.16
C ARG A 112 16.02 -6.73 -11.87
N GLY A 113 16.34 -6.43 -10.58
CA GLY A 113 16.88 -5.13 -10.18
C GLY A 113 15.87 -3.98 -10.23
N LEU A 114 14.57 -4.27 -10.33
CA LEU A 114 13.50 -3.28 -10.40
C LEU A 114 13.06 -2.76 -9.03
N ILE A 115 13.53 -3.37 -7.94
CA ILE A 115 13.30 -2.90 -6.58
C ILE A 115 14.65 -2.52 -5.98
N THR A 116 14.89 -1.22 -5.86
CA THR A 116 16.15 -0.64 -5.37
C THR A 116 16.11 -0.21 -3.91
N SER A 117 14.93 0.02 -3.35
CA SER A 117 14.78 0.46 -1.96
C SER A 117 14.49 -0.70 -1.02
N PRO A 118 15.05 -0.68 0.22
CA PRO A 118 14.59 -1.58 1.26
C PRO A 118 13.09 -1.36 1.47
N ALA A 119 12.36 -2.46 1.68
CA ALA A 119 10.95 -2.40 2.02
C ALA A 119 10.74 -1.37 3.13
N TRP A 120 9.84 -0.41 2.92
CA TRP A 120 9.45 0.55 3.93
C TRP A 120 9.04 -0.21 5.17
N ILE A 121 9.69 0.08 6.28
CA ILE A 121 9.23 -0.41 7.59
C ILE A 121 7.92 0.33 7.84
N VAL A 122 6.81 -0.35 7.59
CA VAL A 122 5.50 0.11 8.02
C VAL A 122 5.52 -0.02 9.54
N ILE A 123 5.76 1.09 10.21
CA ILE A 123 5.49 1.17 11.64
C ILE A 123 3.99 0.96 11.75
N ALA A 124 3.59 -0.18 12.29
CA ALA A 124 2.21 -0.44 12.61
C ALA A 124 1.71 0.72 13.46
N ALA A 125 0.66 1.41 13.00
CA ALA A 125 0.02 2.44 13.79
C ALA A 125 -0.46 1.76 15.07
N ALA A 126 0.16 2.13 16.20
CA ALA A 126 -0.30 1.70 17.50
C ALA A 126 -1.71 2.27 17.69
N ASP A 127 -2.58 1.44 18.21
CA ASP A 127 -3.94 1.74 18.67
C ASP A 127 -4.95 2.12 17.58
N GLU A 128 -5.63 1.10 17.13
CA GLU A 128 -6.85 1.22 16.37
C GLU A 128 -8.00 1.72 17.27
N PHE A 129 -8.89 2.53 16.69
CA PHE A 129 -10.13 2.99 17.31
C PHE A 129 -10.87 1.91 18.09
N LYS A 130 -11.36 2.27 19.26
CA LYS A 130 -12.23 1.39 20.06
C LYS A 130 -13.56 1.09 19.34
N ASP A 131 -14.06 2.05 18.55
CA ASP A 131 -15.35 1.91 17.81
C ASP A 131 -15.11 2.01 16.29
N LYS A 132 -14.79 0.87 15.68
CA LYS A 132 -14.68 0.79 14.21
C LYS A 132 -16.06 0.81 13.56
N THR A 133 -16.21 1.59 12.48
CA THR A 133 -17.39 1.51 11.62
C THR A 133 -17.50 0.12 10.99
N THR A 134 -18.73 -0.37 10.85
CA THR A 134 -19.04 -1.73 10.40
C THR A 134 -19.85 -1.79 9.10
N TYR A 135 -20.45 -0.67 8.68
CA TYR A 135 -21.23 -0.54 7.45
C TYR A 135 -21.07 0.85 6.84
N ILE A 136 -21.43 0.98 5.57
CA ILE A 136 -21.41 2.24 4.81
C ILE A 136 -22.41 3.23 5.40
N HIS A 137 -22.10 4.52 5.33
CA HIS A 137 -22.92 5.62 5.86
C HIS A 137 -23.14 5.59 7.40
N GLN A 138 -22.44 4.73 8.13
CA GLN A 138 -22.49 4.80 9.60
C GLN A 138 -21.84 6.08 10.13
N GLN A 139 -20.78 6.52 9.50
CA GLN A 139 -20.05 7.75 9.84
C GLN A 139 -19.34 8.29 8.62
N TRP A 140 -19.41 9.59 8.41
CA TRP A 140 -18.61 10.32 7.46
C TRP A 140 -17.52 11.12 8.14
N GLN A 141 -16.41 11.32 7.47
CA GLN A 141 -15.36 12.25 7.90
C GLN A 141 -15.32 13.42 6.93
N THR A 142 -15.19 14.63 7.45
CA THR A 142 -14.96 15.82 6.63
C THR A 142 -13.77 16.61 7.17
N ASP A 143 -12.97 17.15 6.28
CA ASP A 143 -11.80 17.94 6.61
C ASP A 143 -11.40 18.84 5.43
N PHE A 144 -10.71 19.93 5.74
CA PHE A 144 -10.13 20.84 4.77
C PHE A 144 -8.63 20.62 4.60
N SER A 145 -8.19 20.57 3.35
CA SER A 145 -6.78 20.58 3.00
C SER A 145 -6.47 21.80 2.15
N TYR A 146 -5.27 22.36 2.24
CA TYR A 146 -4.93 23.60 1.57
C TYR A 146 -3.86 23.42 0.50
N PHE A 147 -3.99 24.21 -0.58
CA PHE A 147 -3.07 24.29 -1.71
C PHE A 147 -2.74 25.75 -2.02
N LYS A 148 -1.50 25.99 -2.43
CA LYS A 148 -1.08 27.30 -2.92
C LYS A 148 -1.00 27.26 -4.43
N ILE A 149 -1.67 28.19 -5.10
CA ILE A 149 -1.62 28.36 -6.56
C ILE A 149 -0.81 29.63 -6.86
N ILE A 150 0.15 29.53 -7.76
CA ILE A 150 1.06 30.62 -8.11
C ILE A 150 0.24 31.77 -8.72
N GLY A 151 0.38 32.98 -8.15
CA GLY A 151 -0.37 34.16 -8.58
C GLY A 151 -1.82 34.27 -8.07
N TRP A 152 -2.40 33.20 -7.50
CA TRP A 152 -3.79 33.18 -7.02
C TRP A 152 -3.94 33.08 -5.50
N GLY A 153 -2.88 32.63 -4.79
CA GLY A 153 -2.90 32.48 -3.34
C GLY A 153 -3.34 31.09 -2.87
N TRP A 154 -4.02 31.05 -1.73
CA TRP A 154 -4.44 29.82 -1.09
C TRP A 154 -5.84 29.38 -1.54
N TYR A 155 -6.00 28.09 -1.76
CA TYR A 155 -7.26 27.41 -2.02
C TYR A 155 -7.43 26.24 -1.05
N TYR A 156 -8.66 25.88 -0.76
CA TYR A 156 -9.00 24.91 0.26
C TYR A 156 -9.81 23.79 -0.36
N LEU A 157 -9.32 22.57 -0.24
CA LEU A 157 -10.03 21.38 -0.65
C LEU A 157 -10.87 20.87 0.50
N ALA A 158 -12.19 21.03 0.41
CA ALA A 158 -13.14 20.35 1.29
C ALA A 158 -13.40 18.94 0.78
N THR A 159 -13.44 17.95 1.66
CA THR A 159 -13.65 16.54 1.30
C THR A 159 -14.62 15.90 2.28
N VAL A 160 -15.56 15.10 1.77
CA VAL A 160 -16.41 14.21 2.58
C VAL A 160 -16.12 12.77 2.19
N MET A 161 -15.71 11.97 3.17
CA MET A 161 -15.32 10.58 3.00
C MET A 161 -16.17 9.66 3.89
N ASP A 162 -16.68 8.57 3.32
CA ASP A 162 -17.29 7.51 4.12
C ASP A 162 -16.21 6.76 4.93
N ASP A 163 -16.40 6.69 6.25
CA ASP A 163 -15.39 6.14 7.16
C ASP A 163 -15.18 4.63 6.98
N TYR A 164 -16.24 3.89 6.66
CA TYR A 164 -16.15 2.44 6.48
C TYR A 164 -15.47 2.05 5.18
N SER A 165 -15.97 2.55 4.06
CA SER A 165 -15.46 2.24 2.72
C SER A 165 -14.24 3.05 2.32
N ARG A 166 -14.00 4.20 2.97
CA ARG A 166 -13.00 5.22 2.60
C ARG A 166 -13.28 5.87 1.25
N TYR A 167 -14.47 5.70 0.73
CA TYR A 167 -14.90 6.31 -0.52
C TYR A 167 -15.06 7.82 -0.33
N ILE A 168 -14.50 8.60 -1.24
CA ILE A 168 -14.72 10.05 -1.30
C ILE A 168 -16.06 10.26 -1.96
N ILE A 169 -17.06 10.66 -1.16
CA ILE A 169 -18.43 10.89 -1.62
C ILE A 169 -18.44 12.13 -2.48
N THR A 170 -17.93 13.24 -1.92
CA THR A 170 -17.79 14.50 -2.66
C THR A 170 -16.56 15.28 -2.23
N TRP A 171 -16.16 16.21 -3.05
CA TRP A 171 -15.07 17.14 -2.78
C TRP A 171 -15.26 18.45 -3.55
N GLU A 172 -14.75 19.53 -3.01
CA GLU A 172 -14.79 20.83 -3.66
C GLU A 172 -13.53 21.64 -3.40
N LEU A 173 -13.01 22.31 -4.45
CA LEU A 173 -11.92 23.27 -4.31
C LEU A 173 -12.50 24.66 -4.07
N CYS A 174 -12.48 25.09 -2.81
CA CYS A 174 -13.01 26.34 -2.30
C CYS A 174 -11.97 27.45 -2.32
N LYS A 175 -12.40 28.69 -2.47
CA LYS A 175 -11.53 29.86 -2.33
C LYS A 175 -11.28 30.22 -0.86
N ASN A 176 -12.24 29.92 0.00
CA ASN A 176 -12.20 30.17 1.44
C ASN A 176 -12.43 28.86 2.21
N MET A 177 -12.27 28.93 3.52
CA MET A 177 -12.59 27.84 4.45
C MET A 177 -13.61 28.37 5.46
N GLU A 178 -14.80 28.65 4.98
CA GLU A 178 -15.87 29.25 5.76
C GLU A 178 -16.98 28.21 6.09
N THR A 179 -17.84 28.57 7.02
CA THR A 179 -18.96 27.72 7.42
C THR A 179 -19.88 27.37 6.24
N ASP A 180 -20.10 28.32 5.33
CA ASP A 180 -20.96 28.10 4.16
C ASP A 180 -20.34 27.11 3.16
N ASP A 181 -19.01 27.12 3.02
CA ASP A 181 -18.31 26.12 2.21
C ASP A 181 -18.48 24.71 2.82
N ALA A 182 -18.32 24.58 4.15
CA ALA A 182 -18.52 23.31 4.85
C ALA A 182 -19.96 22.79 4.71
N LYS A 183 -20.96 23.67 4.90
CA LYS A 183 -22.40 23.32 4.73
C LYS A 183 -22.70 22.86 3.30
N ARG A 184 -22.21 23.61 2.32
CA ARG A 184 -22.42 23.29 0.90
C ARG A 184 -21.87 21.91 0.54
N VAL A 185 -20.62 21.63 0.92
CA VAL A 185 -19.97 20.35 0.58
C VAL A 185 -20.64 19.16 1.28
N VAL A 186 -21.06 19.33 2.54
CA VAL A 186 -21.82 18.28 3.25
C VAL A 186 -23.21 18.10 2.64
N GLY A 187 -23.90 19.18 2.25
CA GLY A 187 -25.19 19.10 1.54
C GLY A 187 -25.07 18.35 0.22
N VAL A 188 -24.07 18.67 -0.60
CA VAL A 188 -23.81 17.94 -1.85
C VAL A 188 -23.51 16.46 -1.57
N ALA A 189 -22.77 16.13 -0.49
CA ALA A 189 -22.52 14.74 -0.12
C ALA A 189 -23.80 13.98 0.23
N ILE A 190 -24.77 14.64 0.87
CA ILE A 190 -26.09 14.07 1.16
C ILE A 190 -26.82 13.75 -0.16
N ASP A 191 -26.86 14.72 -1.07
CA ASP A 191 -27.55 14.57 -2.35
C ASP A 191 -26.91 13.47 -3.22
N GLU A 192 -25.58 13.45 -3.34
CA GLU A 192 -24.84 12.49 -4.16
C GLU A 192 -24.85 11.06 -3.56
N SER A 193 -24.97 10.93 -2.25
CA SER A 193 -25.01 9.62 -1.61
C SER A 193 -26.36 8.91 -1.79
N GLY A 194 -27.44 9.64 -2.05
CA GLY A 194 -28.79 9.10 -2.19
C GLY A 194 -29.33 8.41 -0.95
N ILE A 195 -28.82 8.76 0.24
CA ILE A 195 -29.27 8.17 1.50
C ILE A 195 -30.62 8.74 1.94
N ASP A 196 -31.48 7.87 2.46
CA ASP A 196 -32.75 8.26 3.05
C ASP A 196 -32.55 9.00 4.39
N GLU A 197 -33.54 9.79 4.81
CA GLU A 197 -33.49 10.52 6.08
C GLU A 197 -33.27 9.60 7.29
N GLU A 198 -33.81 8.38 7.27
CA GLU A 198 -33.67 7.40 8.34
C GLU A 198 -32.24 6.82 8.45
N GLN A 199 -31.40 7.01 7.45
CA GLN A 199 -30.04 6.46 7.37
C GLN A 199 -28.95 7.52 7.45
N ARG A 200 -29.26 8.70 7.98
CA ARG A 200 -28.30 9.80 8.10
C ARG A 200 -27.06 9.41 8.92
N PRO A 201 -25.85 9.68 8.41
CA PRO A 201 -24.62 9.32 9.08
C PRO A 201 -24.31 10.24 10.26
N ARG A 202 -23.39 9.80 11.11
CA ARG A 202 -22.69 10.72 12.01
C ARG A 202 -21.58 11.41 11.24
N LEU A 203 -21.50 12.73 11.32
CA LEU A 203 -20.42 13.51 10.73
C LEU A 203 -19.31 13.73 11.76
N LEU A 204 -18.12 13.22 11.47
CA LEU A 204 -16.92 13.45 12.25
C LEU A 204 -16.12 14.61 11.65
N THR A 205 -15.91 15.65 12.47
CA THR A 205 -15.16 16.84 12.08
C THR A 205 -13.99 17.06 13.03
N ASP A 206 -13.01 17.87 12.62
CA ASP A 206 -12.05 18.48 13.53
C ASP A 206 -12.70 19.63 14.33
N ASN A 207 -11.87 20.34 15.10
CA ASN A 207 -12.29 21.52 15.85
C ASN A 207 -12.05 22.83 15.05
N GLY A 208 -12.03 22.77 13.74
CA GLY A 208 -11.90 23.93 12.87
C GLY A 208 -13.04 24.93 13.09
N SER A 209 -12.74 26.23 12.96
CA SER A 209 -13.71 27.31 13.21
C SER A 209 -14.99 27.19 12.38
N CYS A 210 -14.91 26.69 11.17
CA CYS A 210 -16.05 26.45 10.28
C CYS A 210 -17.02 25.39 10.82
N TYR A 211 -16.51 24.34 11.51
CA TYR A 211 -17.31 23.24 12.03
C TYR A 211 -17.88 23.47 13.43
N ILE A 212 -17.26 24.34 14.23
CA ILE A 212 -17.74 24.68 15.58
C ILE A 212 -18.75 25.80 15.62
N SER A 213 -18.98 26.49 14.49
CA SER A 213 -19.89 27.63 14.39
C SER A 213 -21.33 27.24 14.74
N LYS A 214 -22.10 28.21 15.28
CA LYS A 214 -23.53 28.00 15.57
C LYS A 214 -24.35 27.71 14.31
N GLU A 215 -23.94 28.29 13.19
CA GLU A 215 -24.61 28.12 11.90
C GLU A 215 -24.39 26.71 11.34
N PHE A 216 -23.19 26.18 11.49
CA PHE A 216 -22.93 24.78 11.10
C PHE A 216 -23.71 23.78 11.95
N LYS A 217 -23.76 24.01 13.28
CA LYS A 217 -24.56 23.16 14.19
C LYS A 217 -26.04 23.14 13.83
N LYS A 218 -26.62 24.31 13.53
CA LYS A 218 -28.02 24.39 13.07
C LYS A 218 -28.24 23.64 11.75
N PHE A 219 -27.30 23.72 10.83
CA PHE A 219 -27.35 22.99 9.56
C PHE A 219 -27.31 21.48 9.82
N ILE A 220 -26.40 20.98 10.65
CA ILE A 220 -26.31 19.56 11.02
C ILE A 220 -27.63 19.07 11.65
N GLU A 221 -28.20 19.87 12.55
CA GLU A 221 -29.52 19.58 13.16
C GLU A 221 -30.64 19.57 12.13
N SER A 222 -30.66 20.50 11.18
CA SER A 222 -31.71 20.56 10.13
C SER A 222 -31.64 19.40 9.13
N GLU A 223 -30.44 18.81 8.94
CA GLU A 223 -30.23 17.68 8.05
C GLU A 223 -30.31 16.32 8.78
N ASP A 224 -30.68 16.33 10.07
CA ASP A 224 -30.74 15.16 10.94
C ASP A 224 -29.42 14.34 11.00
N LEU A 225 -28.29 15.04 10.89
CA LEU A 225 -26.97 14.42 10.98
C LEU A 225 -26.51 14.34 12.43
N GLY A 226 -25.99 13.19 12.85
CA GLY A 226 -25.23 13.11 14.10
C GLY A 226 -23.92 13.88 13.97
N HIS A 227 -23.53 14.67 14.98
CA HIS A 227 -22.25 15.41 14.96
C HIS A 227 -21.29 14.86 16.02
N VAL A 228 -20.11 14.44 15.59
CA VAL A 228 -19.01 13.98 16.45
C VAL A 228 -17.81 14.88 16.19
N GLN A 229 -17.38 15.59 17.22
CA GLN A 229 -16.17 16.39 17.18
C GLN A 229 -14.97 15.57 17.66
N GLY A 230 -13.86 15.64 16.94
CA GLY A 230 -12.60 15.03 17.37
C GLY A 230 -12.20 15.57 18.74
N ALA A 231 -11.79 14.69 19.66
CA ALA A 231 -11.28 15.13 20.96
C ALA A 231 -10.03 16.01 20.76
N PRO A 232 -9.92 17.15 21.47
CA PRO A 232 -8.72 17.98 21.40
C PRO A 232 -7.47 17.14 21.71
N TYR A 233 -6.41 17.30 20.91
CA TYR A 233 -5.15 16.58 21.03
C TYR A 233 -5.19 15.06 20.79
N HIS A 234 -6.26 14.51 20.20
CA HIS A 234 -6.32 13.13 19.74
C HIS A 234 -6.40 13.04 18.20
N PRO A 235 -5.28 13.18 17.48
CA PRO A 235 -5.24 13.16 16.01
C PRO A 235 -5.69 11.83 15.42
N GLN A 236 -5.78 10.78 16.21
CA GLN A 236 -6.18 9.46 15.75
C GLN A 236 -7.64 9.39 15.28
N THR A 237 -8.50 10.33 15.72
CA THR A 237 -9.93 10.31 15.43
C THR A 237 -10.24 10.52 13.95
N GLN A 238 -9.42 11.27 13.21
CA GLN A 238 -9.54 11.52 11.77
C GLN A 238 -8.43 10.87 10.93
N GLY A 239 -7.71 9.92 11.47
CA GLY A 239 -6.54 9.31 10.82
C GLY A 239 -6.77 8.72 9.42
N LYS A 240 -8.02 8.45 9.01
CA LYS A 240 -8.34 7.95 7.67
C LYS A 240 -8.33 9.08 6.64
N ILE A 241 -9.02 10.20 6.92
CA ILE A 241 -9.04 11.36 6.02
C ILE A 241 -7.68 12.08 5.99
N GLU A 242 -6.97 12.14 7.12
CA GLU A 242 -5.59 12.65 7.16
C GLU A 242 -4.65 11.82 6.27
N ARG A 243 -4.78 10.50 6.30
CA ARG A 243 -3.98 9.60 5.44
C ARG A 243 -4.35 9.77 3.96
N TYR A 244 -5.61 9.99 3.64
CA TYR A 244 -6.05 10.37 2.30
C TYR A 244 -5.40 11.69 1.87
N HIS A 245 -5.50 12.74 2.66
CA HIS A 245 -4.89 14.03 2.35
C HIS A 245 -3.36 13.94 2.21
N ARG A 246 -2.69 13.14 3.01
CA ARG A 246 -1.24 12.89 2.87
C ARG A 246 -0.92 12.24 1.54
N THR A 247 -1.66 11.20 1.17
CA THR A 247 -1.45 10.51 -0.11
C THR A 247 -1.70 11.43 -1.29
N MET A 248 -2.78 12.20 -1.25
CA MET A 248 -3.14 13.18 -2.26
C MET A 248 -2.06 14.25 -2.40
N LYS A 249 -1.61 14.84 -1.29
CA LYS A 249 -0.55 15.86 -1.30
C LYS A 249 0.76 15.35 -1.88
N ASN A 250 1.10 14.10 -1.65
CA ASN A 250 2.32 13.50 -2.20
C ASN A 250 2.29 13.33 -3.73
N ILE A 251 1.11 13.29 -4.33
CA ILE A 251 0.92 13.18 -5.79
C ILE A 251 0.67 14.55 -6.39
N VAL A 252 -0.34 15.27 -5.89
CA VAL A 252 -0.79 16.54 -6.45
C VAL A 252 0.25 17.66 -6.26
N LYS A 253 1.00 17.69 -5.14
CA LYS A 253 2.03 18.72 -4.90
C LYS A 253 3.35 18.53 -5.69
N LEU A 254 3.48 17.47 -6.46
CA LEU A 254 4.64 17.29 -7.33
C LEU A 254 4.64 18.24 -8.53
N GLU A 255 3.48 18.81 -8.85
CA GLU A 255 3.29 19.73 -9.95
C GLU A 255 3.03 21.16 -9.42
N ASN A 256 3.44 22.15 -10.21
CA ASN A 256 3.11 23.55 -9.97
C ASN A 256 1.84 23.92 -10.76
N TYR A 257 0.90 24.58 -10.11
CA TYR A 257 -0.36 25.01 -10.71
C TYR A 257 -0.35 26.52 -10.87
N PHE A 258 -0.70 27.00 -12.06
CA PHE A 258 -0.79 28.40 -12.40
C PHE A 258 -2.25 28.88 -12.48
N PHE A 259 -3.20 27.96 -12.65
CA PHE A 259 -4.63 28.25 -12.68
C PHE A 259 -5.41 27.31 -11.75
N PRO A 260 -6.49 27.80 -11.09
CA PRO A 260 -7.32 26.95 -10.22
C PRO A 260 -7.93 25.74 -10.93
N ASP A 261 -8.25 25.86 -12.21
CA ASP A 261 -8.85 24.77 -12.99
C ASP A 261 -7.87 23.63 -13.28
N GLU A 262 -6.57 23.93 -13.40
CA GLU A 262 -5.52 22.89 -13.51
C GLU A 262 -5.47 22.04 -12.23
N LEU A 263 -5.47 22.69 -11.07
CA LEU A 263 -5.50 21.99 -9.78
C LEU A 263 -6.81 21.21 -9.62
N ARG A 264 -7.96 21.77 -10.04
CA ARG A 264 -9.25 21.08 -9.98
C ARG A 264 -9.26 19.83 -10.86
N ALA A 265 -8.75 19.91 -12.06
CA ALA A 265 -8.64 18.76 -12.97
C ALA A 265 -7.76 17.67 -12.38
N LYS A 266 -6.61 18.03 -11.80
CA LYS A 266 -5.70 17.08 -11.16
C LYS A 266 -6.30 16.43 -9.91
N LEU A 267 -7.05 17.17 -9.12
CA LEU A 267 -7.78 16.64 -7.97
C LEU A 267 -8.88 15.67 -8.42
N ALA A 268 -9.60 15.98 -9.49
CA ALA A 268 -10.62 15.09 -10.06
C ALA A 268 -10.01 13.76 -10.52
N GLU A 269 -8.90 13.82 -11.26
CA GLU A 269 -8.14 12.64 -11.68
C GLU A 269 -7.68 11.80 -10.48
N PHE A 270 -7.15 12.47 -9.44
CA PHE A 270 -6.69 11.79 -8.24
C PHE A 270 -7.84 11.13 -7.47
N VAL A 271 -8.99 11.80 -7.31
CA VAL A 271 -10.15 11.23 -6.61
C VAL A 271 -10.72 10.04 -7.36
N ASP A 272 -10.79 10.12 -8.69
CA ASP A 272 -11.21 8.97 -9.51
C ASP A 272 -10.27 7.78 -9.33
N TYR A 273 -8.96 8.00 -9.45
CA TYR A 273 -7.96 6.97 -9.17
C TYR A 273 -8.09 6.40 -7.76
N TYR A 274 -8.22 7.25 -6.75
CA TYR A 274 -8.33 6.84 -5.35
C TYR A 274 -9.56 5.98 -5.10
N ASN A 275 -10.70 6.38 -5.62
CA ASN A 275 -11.96 5.68 -5.43
C ASN A 275 -12.05 4.38 -6.24
N ASN A 276 -11.60 4.39 -7.49
CA ASN A 276 -11.92 3.34 -8.46
C ASN A 276 -10.75 2.42 -8.81
N GLN A 277 -9.50 2.82 -8.57
CA GLN A 277 -8.34 2.07 -9.03
C GLN A 277 -7.37 1.69 -7.92
N ARG A 278 -7.29 2.47 -6.86
CA ARG A 278 -6.34 2.23 -5.79
C ARG A 278 -6.79 1.11 -4.85
N TYR A 279 -5.97 0.07 -4.72
CA TYR A 279 -6.19 -1.01 -3.76
C TYR A 279 -5.83 -0.58 -2.33
N HIS A 280 -6.74 -0.83 -1.38
CA HIS A 280 -6.54 -0.54 0.03
C HIS A 280 -6.35 -1.81 0.86
N GLU A 281 -5.20 -1.94 1.52
CA GLU A 281 -4.88 -3.11 2.36
C GLU A 281 -5.91 -3.32 3.47
N ALA A 282 -6.29 -2.25 4.16
CA ALA A 282 -7.27 -2.31 5.25
C ALA A 282 -8.70 -2.68 4.78
N LEU A 283 -8.99 -2.60 3.48
CA LEU A 283 -10.24 -3.08 2.88
C LEU A 283 -10.12 -4.51 2.33
N GLY A 284 -8.97 -5.16 2.52
CA GLY A 284 -8.66 -6.46 1.93
C GLY A 284 -8.24 -6.35 0.46
N ASN A 285 -7.55 -5.27 0.12
CA ASN A 285 -7.03 -4.98 -1.22
C ASN A 285 -8.10 -4.90 -2.31
N VAL A 286 -9.23 -4.29 -1.99
CA VAL A 286 -10.24 -3.83 -2.94
C VAL A 286 -10.24 -2.30 -2.96
N THR A 287 -10.89 -1.70 -3.96
CA THR A 287 -11.00 -0.25 -4.04
C THR A 287 -12.06 0.30 -3.08
N PRO A 288 -12.00 1.58 -2.69
CA PRO A 288 -13.07 2.23 -1.93
C PRO A 288 -14.44 2.08 -2.59
N ALA A 289 -14.52 2.26 -3.91
CA ALA A 289 -15.75 2.09 -4.67
C ALA A 289 -16.31 0.67 -4.60
N ASP A 290 -15.44 -0.36 -4.59
CA ASP A 290 -15.91 -1.74 -4.47
C ASP A 290 -16.57 -2.03 -3.13
N VAL A 291 -16.09 -1.39 -2.06
CA VAL A 291 -16.71 -1.51 -0.74
C VAL A 291 -18.01 -0.69 -0.69
N TYR A 292 -17.96 0.56 -1.15
CA TYR A 292 -19.10 1.49 -1.12
C TYR A 292 -20.30 0.98 -1.91
N PHE A 293 -20.06 0.40 -3.09
CA PHE A 293 -21.11 -0.19 -3.94
C PHE A 293 -21.36 -1.68 -3.68
N GLY A 294 -20.85 -2.25 -2.58
CA GLY A 294 -21.13 -3.62 -2.16
C GLY A 294 -20.50 -4.74 -2.97
N ARG A 295 -19.55 -4.43 -3.90
CA ARG A 295 -18.90 -5.40 -4.80
C ARG A 295 -17.80 -6.21 -4.14
N ALA A 296 -17.26 -5.74 -3.00
CA ALA A 296 -16.06 -6.30 -2.37
C ALA A 296 -16.16 -7.81 -2.06
N LYS A 297 -17.31 -8.30 -1.64
CA LYS A 297 -17.52 -9.73 -1.34
C LYS A 297 -17.39 -10.59 -2.60
N GLN A 298 -18.01 -10.16 -3.69
CA GLN A 298 -17.97 -10.87 -4.97
C GLN A 298 -16.55 -10.92 -5.54
N ILE A 299 -15.84 -9.80 -5.52
CA ILE A 299 -14.44 -9.71 -5.96
C ILE A 299 -13.55 -10.69 -5.18
N LYS A 300 -13.70 -10.77 -3.86
CA LYS A 300 -12.91 -11.69 -3.01
C LYS A 300 -13.21 -13.16 -3.34
N ILE A 301 -14.46 -13.50 -3.65
CA ILE A 301 -14.84 -14.85 -4.09
C ILE A 301 -14.17 -15.16 -5.43
N GLN A 302 -14.31 -14.31 -6.43
CA GLN A 302 -13.69 -14.48 -7.75
C GLN A 302 -12.17 -14.65 -7.66
N ARG A 303 -11.48 -13.83 -6.86
CA ARG A 303 -10.04 -13.96 -6.63
C ARG A 303 -9.68 -15.32 -6.02
N HIS A 304 -10.49 -15.84 -5.13
CA HIS A 304 -10.27 -17.17 -4.56
C HIS A 304 -10.39 -18.25 -5.63
N GLU A 305 -11.39 -18.20 -6.48
CA GLU A 305 -11.59 -19.13 -7.59
C GLU A 305 -10.41 -19.08 -8.58
N ILE A 306 -9.99 -17.86 -8.99
CA ILE A 306 -8.84 -17.65 -9.87
C ILE A 306 -7.56 -18.25 -9.24
N LYS A 307 -7.36 -18.03 -7.93
CA LYS A 307 -6.23 -18.59 -7.19
C LYS A 307 -6.23 -20.12 -7.24
N MET A 308 -7.36 -20.75 -6.94
CA MET A 308 -7.48 -22.20 -6.94
C MET A 308 -7.25 -22.79 -8.32
N LYS A 309 -7.82 -22.17 -9.36
CA LYS A 309 -7.62 -22.54 -10.77
C LYS A 309 -6.15 -22.44 -11.16
N THR A 310 -5.50 -21.29 -10.93
CA THR A 310 -4.09 -21.07 -11.27
C THR A 310 -3.16 -22.08 -10.59
N LEU A 311 -3.38 -22.35 -9.31
CA LEU A 311 -2.55 -23.31 -8.56
C LEU A 311 -2.73 -24.75 -9.09
N LYS A 312 -3.93 -25.14 -9.50
CA LYS A 312 -4.21 -26.44 -10.11
C LYS A 312 -3.48 -26.57 -11.45
N GLU A 313 -3.60 -25.59 -12.32
CA GLU A 313 -2.95 -25.55 -13.65
C GLU A 313 -1.42 -25.62 -13.54
N ARG A 314 -0.81 -24.85 -12.63
CA ARG A 314 0.64 -24.91 -12.35
C ARG A 314 1.07 -26.29 -11.86
N ARG A 315 0.27 -26.91 -10.98
CA ARG A 315 0.55 -28.26 -10.47
C ARG A 315 0.57 -29.29 -11.60
N GLU A 316 -0.39 -29.25 -12.50
CA GLU A 316 -0.49 -30.15 -13.65
C GLU A 316 0.67 -29.94 -14.63
N THR A 317 0.97 -28.69 -14.98
CA THR A 317 2.06 -28.33 -15.88
C THR A 317 3.43 -28.74 -15.32
N ASN A 318 3.69 -28.48 -14.05
CA ASN A 318 4.97 -28.82 -13.43
C ASN A 318 5.12 -30.35 -13.23
N ARG A 319 4.02 -31.07 -13.03
CA ARG A 319 4.02 -32.55 -12.98
C ARG A 319 4.41 -33.15 -14.33
N ARG A 320 3.83 -32.63 -15.42
CA ARG A 320 4.17 -33.10 -16.79
C ARG A 320 5.64 -32.84 -17.15
N LYS A 321 6.22 -31.73 -16.67
CA LYS A 321 7.64 -31.41 -16.91
C LYS A 321 8.60 -32.22 -16.03
N SER A 322 8.11 -32.90 -15.00
CA SER A 322 8.93 -33.69 -14.07
C SER A 322 8.81 -35.21 -14.33
N ALA A 323 7.88 -35.63 -15.19
CA ALA A 323 7.73 -36.99 -15.68
C ALA A 323 8.50 -37.16 -16.98
#